data_e898c278ad70d42eaf6c86b8813975ae
#
_entry.id   e898c278ad70d42eaf6c86b8813975ae
#
_cell.length_a   1.000
_cell.length_b   1.000
_cell.length_c   1.000
_cell.angle_alpha   90.00
_cell.angle_beta   90.00
_cell.angle_gamma   90.00
#
_symmetry.space_group_name_H-M   'P 1'
#
loop_
_entity.id
_entity.type
_entity.pdbx_description
1 polymer ?
#
loop_
_entity_poly.entity_id
_entity_poly.type
_entity_poly.pdbx_seq_one_letter_code
_entity_poly.pdbx_strand_id
1 'polypeptide(L)'
;MNHPSTDIIVTKGKELNNKKIVLCVTGSVAAIKSPEIARELMRHGAQVFPVMTKMAQRIIHPDLMEWATGKPVILELTGKIEHVEMGSIADLILIAPATANTISKISCGIDDTPVTSVISVAFGNKIPIFLVPAMHESMYKHPILIQNIEKLHSLKCGFIGPELEEGKAKIAPVEKIVKTVIDKFAKRK
;
A
#
# COMPACT_ATOMS: atom_id res chain seq x y z
N MET A 1 24.93 5.00 8.93
CA MET A 1 24.10 5.52 10.04
C MET A 1 22.66 5.18 9.75
N ASN A 2 21.89 4.75 10.75
CA ASN A 2 20.46 4.56 10.58
C ASN A 2 19.78 5.94 10.45
N HIS A 3 18.77 6.04 9.58
CA HIS A 3 18.00 7.28 9.46
C HIS A 3 17.26 7.56 10.78
N PRO A 4 17.24 8.80 11.30
CA PRO A 4 16.60 9.12 12.58
C PRO A 4 15.15 8.69 12.70
N SER A 5 14.40 8.67 11.57
CA SER A 5 13.00 8.21 11.56
C SER A 5 12.81 6.74 11.95
N THR A 6 13.89 5.95 12.01
CA THR A 6 13.82 4.53 12.41
C THR A 6 13.76 4.34 13.91
N ASP A 7 13.95 5.38 14.72
CA ASP A 7 13.91 5.33 16.19
C ASP A 7 12.54 4.92 16.76
N ILE A 8 11.49 5.01 15.95
CA ILE A 8 10.14 4.58 16.33
C ILE A 8 9.87 3.09 16.17
N ILE A 9 10.80 2.35 15.55
CA ILE A 9 10.60 0.91 15.30
C ILE A 9 10.45 0.18 16.63
N VAL A 10 9.38 -0.65 16.74
CA VAL A 10 9.07 -1.47 17.94
C VAL A 10 8.69 -0.63 19.17
N THR A 11 8.26 0.62 19.03
CA THR A 11 7.86 1.43 20.19
C THR A 11 6.45 1.11 20.72
N LYS A 12 5.58 0.46 19.91
CA LYS A 12 4.22 0.05 20.33
C LYS A 12 4.05 -1.46 20.40
N GLY A 13 4.78 -2.22 19.58
CA GLY A 13 4.64 -3.67 19.52
C GLY A 13 5.71 -4.32 18.66
N LYS A 14 5.73 -5.66 18.63
CA LYS A 14 6.72 -6.48 17.88
C LYS A 14 6.07 -7.40 16.85
N GLU A 15 4.78 -7.24 16.60
CA GLU A 15 3.96 -8.17 15.80
C GLU A 15 4.44 -8.23 14.34
N LEU A 16 5.00 -7.13 13.85
CA LEU A 16 5.56 -7.00 12.50
C LEU A 16 7.09 -6.99 12.49
N ASN A 17 7.74 -7.46 13.56
CA ASN A 17 9.20 -7.44 13.63
C ASN A 17 9.83 -8.19 12.45
N ASN A 18 10.80 -7.54 11.79
CA ASN A 18 11.48 -8.01 10.59
C ASN A 18 10.57 -8.20 9.36
N LYS A 19 9.30 -7.77 9.40
CA LYS A 19 8.43 -7.82 8.22
C LYS A 19 8.72 -6.66 7.27
N LYS A 20 8.89 -6.98 6.00
CA LYS A 20 9.09 -6.03 4.91
C LYS A 20 7.76 -5.76 4.24
N ILE A 21 7.26 -4.53 4.39
CA ILE A 21 5.99 -4.10 3.80
C ILE A 21 6.29 -3.07 2.72
N VAL A 22 5.91 -3.36 1.49
CA VAL A 22 5.96 -2.36 0.42
C VAL A 22 4.66 -1.57 0.46
N LEU A 23 4.76 -0.27 0.77
CA LEU A 23 3.64 0.66 0.82
C LEU A 23 3.52 1.41 -0.50
N CYS A 24 2.54 1.03 -1.30
CA CYS A 24 2.20 1.66 -2.56
C CYS A 24 1.21 2.80 -2.34
N VAL A 25 1.60 4.03 -2.72
CA VAL A 25 0.77 5.23 -2.57
C VAL A 25 0.26 5.69 -3.93
N THR A 26 -1.06 5.82 -4.06
CA THR A 26 -1.68 6.23 -5.32
C THR A 26 -2.42 7.57 -5.21
N GLY A 27 -2.82 8.16 -6.34
CA GLY A 27 -3.27 9.53 -6.48
C GLY A 27 -4.67 9.82 -5.95
N SER A 28 -4.93 9.62 -4.67
CA SER A 28 -6.12 10.06 -3.95
C SER A 28 -5.74 11.09 -2.89
N VAL A 29 -6.62 12.05 -2.58
CA VAL A 29 -6.43 12.98 -1.45
C VAL A 29 -6.14 12.24 -0.14
N ALA A 30 -6.63 11.03 0.01
CA ALA A 30 -6.33 10.16 1.15
C ALA A 30 -4.84 9.78 1.27
N ALA A 31 -3.99 10.07 0.26
CA ALA A 31 -2.54 9.88 0.34
C ALA A 31 -1.90 10.66 1.51
N ILE A 32 -2.54 11.73 2.00
CA ILE A 32 -2.11 12.44 3.22
C ILE A 32 -2.02 11.55 4.46
N LYS A 33 -2.71 10.39 4.45
CA LYS A 33 -2.65 9.39 5.53
C LYS A 33 -1.50 8.38 5.38
N SER A 34 -0.86 8.30 4.22
CA SER A 34 0.17 7.29 3.96
C SER A 34 1.40 7.42 4.86
N PRO A 35 1.90 8.63 5.20
CA PRO A 35 2.99 8.79 6.17
C PRO A 35 2.61 8.25 7.56
N GLU A 36 1.38 8.52 8.01
CA GLU A 36 0.88 8.04 9.31
C GLU A 36 0.78 6.50 9.32
N ILE A 37 0.23 5.91 8.24
CA ILE A 37 0.16 4.45 8.06
C ILE A 37 1.57 3.84 8.12
N ALA A 38 2.53 4.40 7.39
CA ALA A 38 3.91 3.92 7.39
C ALA A 38 4.52 3.93 8.79
N ARG A 39 4.40 5.05 9.49
CA ARG A 39 4.96 5.21 10.83
C ARG A 39 4.31 4.28 11.85
N GLU A 40 2.99 4.06 11.73
CA GLU A 40 2.30 3.16 12.65
C GLU A 40 2.71 1.69 12.42
N LEU A 41 2.86 1.25 11.17
CA LEU A 41 3.42 -0.07 10.86
C LEU A 41 4.84 -0.25 11.42
N MET A 42 5.68 0.80 11.33
CA MET A 42 7.03 0.79 11.88
C MET A 42 7.04 0.70 13.42
N ARG A 43 6.10 1.36 14.11
CA ARG A 43 5.96 1.23 15.57
C ARG A 43 5.66 -0.20 16.01
N HIS A 44 5.08 -1.01 15.14
CA HIS A 44 4.86 -2.45 15.36
C HIS A 44 6.00 -3.33 14.80
N GLY A 45 7.11 -2.73 14.35
CA GLY A 45 8.35 -3.43 13.98
C GLY A 45 8.55 -3.66 12.48
N ALA A 46 7.65 -3.20 11.62
CA ALA A 46 7.79 -3.36 10.17
C ALA A 46 8.94 -2.50 9.60
N GLN A 47 9.55 -3.00 8.53
CA GLN A 47 10.34 -2.21 7.60
C GLN A 47 9.43 -1.81 6.44
N VAL A 48 9.23 -0.51 6.24
CA VAL A 48 8.32 0.01 5.21
C VAL A 48 9.10 0.57 4.03
N PHE A 49 8.80 0.10 2.82
CA PHE A 49 9.41 0.52 1.56
C PHE A 49 8.38 1.28 0.72
N PRO A 50 8.52 2.59 0.54
CA PRO A 50 7.54 3.41 -0.15
C PRO A 50 7.72 3.37 -1.68
N VAL A 51 6.60 3.18 -2.40
CA VAL A 51 6.52 3.29 -3.86
C VAL A 51 5.36 4.22 -4.21
N MET A 52 5.58 5.22 -5.05
CA MET A 52 4.56 6.23 -5.35
C MET A 52 4.27 6.33 -6.85
N THR A 53 2.99 6.48 -7.17
CA THR A 53 2.61 6.88 -8.54
C THR A 53 2.90 8.36 -8.77
N LYS A 54 3.12 8.76 -10.03
CA LYS A 54 3.29 10.17 -10.42
C LYS A 54 2.15 11.07 -9.94
N MET A 55 0.91 10.55 -9.89
CA MET A 55 -0.23 11.30 -9.39
C MET A 55 -0.18 11.47 -7.87
N ALA A 56 0.33 10.50 -7.11
CA ALA A 56 0.50 10.62 -5.65
C ALA A 56 1.50 11.72 -5.29
N GLN A 57 2.57 11.88 -6.08
CA GLN A 57 3.60 12.93 -5.88
C GLN A 57 3.04 14.35 -6.01
N ARG A 58 1.88 14.53 -6.67
CA ARG A 58 1.19 15.82 -6.76
C ARG A 58 0.36 16.15 -5.53
N ILE A 59 0.13 15.19 -4.64
CA ILE A 59 -0.70 15.32 -3.44
C ILE A 59 0.17 15.42 -2.19
N ILE A 60 1.16 14.54 -2.09
CA ILE A 60 2.17 14.59 -1.02
C ILE A 60 3.57 14.51 -1.63
N HIS A 61 4.50 15.28 -1.07
CA HIS A 61 5.86 15.26 -1.56
C HIS A 61 6.56 13.93 -1.21
N PRO A 62 7.38 13.35 -2.11
CA PRO A 62 8.14 12.14 -1.83
C PRO A 62 8.99 12.21 -0.55
N ASP A 63 9.62 13.36 -0.26
CA ASP A 63 10.44 13.57 0.93
C ASP A 63 9.66 13.30 2.23
N LEU A 64 8.33 13.55 2.23
CA LEU A 64 7.50 13.22 3.39
C LEU A 64 7.40 11.71 3.61
N MET A 65 7.36 10.92 2.54
CA MET A 65 7.37 9.47 2.63
C MET A 65 8.76 8.93 2.98
N GLU A 66 9.81 9.52 2.44
CA GLU A 66 11.19 9.19 2.81
C GLU A 66 11.44 9.49 4.29
N TRP A 67 11.05 10.69 4.77
CA TRP A 67 11.09 11.00 6.19
C TRP A 67 10.28 10.01 7.03
N ALA A 68 9.07 9.65 6.59
CA ALA A 68 8.20 8.76 7.36
C ALA A 68 8.77 7.34 7.52
N THR A 69 9.50 6.85 6.52
CA THR A 69 9.96 5.44 6.43
C THR A 69 11.45 5.28 6.70
N GLY A 70 12.24 6.36 6.57
CA GLY A 70 13.71 6.30 6.56
C GLY A 70 14.28 5.55 5.35
N LYS A 71 13.50 5.39 4.27
CA LYS A 71 13.87 4.68 3.05
C LYS A 71 13.63 5.55 1.81
N PRO A 72 14.49 5.48 0.79
CA PRO A 72 14.26 6.17 -0.48
C PRO A 72 12.93 5.73 -1.09
N VAL A 73 12.25 6.69 -1.72
CA VAL A 73 10.96 6.45 -2.36
C VAL A 73 11.18 6.03 -3.81
N ILE A 74 10.56 4.93 -4.23
CA ILE A 74 10.57 4.51 -5.65
C ILE A 74 9.50 5.31 -6.39
N LEU A 75 9.95 6.17 -7.31
CA LEU A 75 9.12 7.08 -8.09
C LEU A 75 9.04 6.69 -9.56
N GLU A 76 10.10 6.07 -10.07
CA GLU A 76 10.26 5.62 -11.45
C GLU A 76 11.02 4.29 -11.46
N LEU A 77 10.86 3.53 -12.53
CA LEU A 77 11.64 2.31 -12.75
C LEU A 77 12.89 2.64 -13.54
N THR A 78 14.01 2.14 -13.09
CA THR A 78 15.33 2.37 -13.70
C THR A 78 16.00 1.03 -14.06
N GLY A 79 17.22 1.09 -14.54
CA GLY A 79 18.05 -0.09 -14.79
C GLY A 79 18.37 -0.91 -13.53
N LYS A 80 17.99 -0.45 -12.33
CA LYS A 80 18.10 -1.20 -11.07
C LYS A 80 16.96 -2.21 -10.87
N ILE A 81 15.96 -2.19 -11.78
CA ILE A 81 14.80 -3.11 -11.74
C ILE A 81 14.09 -3.16 -10.37
N GLU A 82 13.85 -1.99 -9.78
CA GLU A 82 13.31 -1.81 -8.42
C GLU A 82 12.02 -2.59 -8.17
N HIS A 83 11.18 -2.73 -9.21
CA HIS A 83 9.93 -3.49 -9.13
C HIS A 83 10.16 -4.98 -8.87
N VAL A 84 11.20 -5.56 -9.44
CA VAL A 84 11.57 -6.98 -9.22
C VAL A 84 12.08 -7.14 -7.79
N GLU A 85 12.95 -6.23 -7.33
CA GLU A 85 13.45 -6.26 -5.96
C GLU A 85 12.29 -6.16 -4.97
N MET A 86 11.47 -5.11 -5.07
CA MET A 86 10.36 -4.87 -4.14
C MET A 86 9.31 -5.98 -4.16
N GLY A 87 8.92 -6.45 -5.34
CA GLY A 87 7.97 -7.55 -5.49
C GLY A 87 8.51 -8.92 -5.07
N SER A 88 9.82 -9.04 -4.80
CA SER A 88 10.45 -10.28 -4.35
C SER A 88 10.75 -10.29 -2.85
N ILE A 89 11.21 -9.17 -2.29
CA ILE A 89 11.60 -9.10 -0.88
C ILE A 89 10.44 -8.88 0.08
N ALA A 90 9.29 -8.44 -0.44
CA ALA A 90 8.14 -8.08 0.39
C ALA A 90 7.52 -9.29 1.08
N ASP A 91 7.18 -9.15 2.36
CA ASP A 91 6.27 -10.07 3.06
C ASP A 91 4.80 -9.73 2.77
N LEU A 92 4.53 -8.48 2.37
CA LEU A 92 3.19 -7.96 2.04
C LEU A 92 3.31 -6.68 1.20
N ILE A 93 2.43 -6.55 0.20
CA ILE A 93 2.18 -5.29 -0.51
C ILE A 93 0.92 -4.64 0.07
N LEU A 94 1.02 -3.39 0.50
CA LEU A 94 -0.10 -2.58 0.96
C LEU A 94 -0.30 -1.39 0.02
N ILE A 95 -1.46 -1.30 -0.63
CA ILE A 95 -1.81 -0.17 -1.50
C ILE A 95 -2.74 0.74 -0.71
N ALA A 96 -2.21 1.82 -0.18
CA ALA A 96 -2.94 2.75 0.69
C ALA A 96 -2.54 4.21 0.43
N PRO A 97 -3.43 5.00 -0.22
CA PRO A 97 -4.74 4.63 -0.74
C PRO A 97 -4.69 3.87 -2.07
N ALA A 98 -5.76 3.10 -2.39
CA ALA A 98 -5.98 2.47 -3.68
C ALA A 98 -7.09 3.20 -4.45
N THR A 99 -6.74 3.89 -5.55
CA THR A 99 -7.71 4.56 -6.42
C THR A 99 -8.43 3.59 -7.35
N ALA A 100 -9.62 3.96 -7.85
CA ALA A 100 -10.34 3.19 -8.87
C ALA A 100 -9.46 2.86 -10.09
N ASN A 101 -8.68 3.83 -10.57
CA ASN A 101 -7.74 3.64 -11.67
C ASN A 101 -6.72 2.53 -11.37
N THR A 102 -6.11 2.56 -10.20
CA THR A 102 -5.10 1.57 -9.81
C THR A 102 -5.73 0.19 -9.60
N ILE A 103 -6.88 0.10 -8.94
CA ILE A 103 -7.63 -1.17 -8.78
C ILE A 103 -7.94 -1.79 -10.15
N SER A 104 -8.45 -0.97 -11.09
CA SER A 104 -8.79 -1.45 -12.44
C SER A 104 -7.56 -1.89 -13.22
N LYS A 105 -6.45 -1.15 -13.15
CA LYS A 105 -5.19 -1.53 -13.80
C LYS A 105 -4.67 -2.87 -13.29
N ILE A 106 -4.62 -3.04 -11.98
CA ILE A 106 -4.19 -4.31 -11.35
C ILE A 106 -5.07 -5.46 -11.82
N SER A 107 -6.40 -5.28 -11.81
CA SER A 107 -7.35 -6.29 -12.28
C SER A 107 -7.17 -6.68 -13.75
N CYS A 108 -6.72 -5.73 -14.58
CA CYS A 108 -6.49 -5.94 -16.01
C CYS A 108 -5.03 -6.33 -16.35
N GLY A 109 -4.11 -6.38 -15.38
CA GLY A 109 -2.70 -6.68 -15.61
C GLY A 109 -1.97 -5.57 -16.38
N ILE A 110 -2.31 -4.30 -16.12
CA ILE A 110 -1.68 -3.14 -16.77
C ILE A 110 -0.52 -2.65 -15.90
N ASP A 111 0.70 -2.72 -16.43
CA ASP A 111 1.96 -2.41 -15.73
C ASP A 111 2.61 -1.14 -16.25
N ASP A 112 1.93 0.00 -16.11
CA ASP A 112 2.37 1.30 -16.64
C ASP A 112 2.88 2.27 -15.56
N THR A 113 2.99 1.81 -14.32
CA THR A 113 3.51 2.59 -13.19
C THR A 113 4.42 1.74 -12.29
N PRO A 114 5.34 2.34 -11.51
CA PRO A 114 6.13 1.59 -10.53
C PRO A 114 5.28 0.74 -9.59
N VAL A 115 4.13 1.27 -9.18
CA VAL A 115 3.17 0.58 -8.30
C VAL A 115 2.62 -0.67 -8.97
N THR A 116 2.11 -0.56 -10.20
CA THR A 116 1.49 -1.71 -10.91
C THR A 116 2.53 -2.76 -11.26
N SER A 117 3.75 -2.36 -11.63
CA SER A 117 4.83 -3.31 -11.92
C SER A 117 5.30 -4.08 -10.68
N VAL A 118 5.41 -3.41 -9.52
CA VAL A 118 5.70 -4.10 -8.24
C VAL A 118 4.62 -5.14 -7.92
N ILE A 119 3.34 -4.79 -8.14
CA ILE A 119 2.21 -5.67 -7.88
C ILE A 119 2.20 -6.88 -8.82
N SER A 120 2.56 -6.68 -10.09
CA SER A 120 2.67 -7.76 -11.07
C SER A 120 3.69 -8.81 -10.64
N VAL A 121 4.88 -8.37 -10.22
CA VAL A 121 5.92 -9.26 -9.67
C VAL A 121 5.43 -9.95 -8.39
N ALA A 122 4.75 -9.21 -7.50
CA ALA A 122 4.21 -9.75 -6.26
C ALA A 122 3.17 -10.86 -6.50
N PHE A 123 2.31 -10.73 -7.53
CA PHE A 123 1.40 -11.79 -7.94
C PHE A 123 2.16 -13.07 -8.38
N GLY A 124 3.18 -12.93 -9.21
CA GLY A 124 4.02 -14.04 -9.65
C GLY A 124 4.67 -14.77 -8.47
N ASN A 125 5.12 -14.02 -7.48
CA ASN A 125 5.77 -14.53 -6.27
C ASN A 125 4.78 -14.93 -5.16
N LYS A 126 3.46 -14.83 -5.39
CA LYS A 126 2.41 -15.16 -4.41
C LYS A 126 2.51 -14.37 -3.10
N ILE A 127 3.05 -13.15 -3.17
CA ILE A 127 3.11 -12.21 -2.05
C ILE A 127 1.69 -11.73 -1.72
N PRO A 128 1.27 -11.68 -0.46
CA PRO A 128 -0.03 -11.13 -0.08
C PRO A 128 -0.17 -9.66 -0.49
N ILE A 129 -1.31 -9.30 -1.07
CA ILE A 129 -1.61 -7.94 -1.53
C ILE A 129 -2.87 -7.46 -0.81
N PHE A 130 -2.78 -6.29 -0.17
CA PHE A 130 -3.92 -5.61 0.44
C PHE A 130 -4.15 -4.25 -0.21
N LEU A 131 -5.42 -3.96 -0.49
CA LEU A 131 -5.85 -2.70 -1.07
C LEU A 131 -6.75 -1.95 -0.08
N VAL A 132 -6.51 -0.65 0.06
CA VAL A 132 -7.30 0.26 0.91
C VAL A 132 -7.98 1.27 -0.01
N PRO A 133 -9.21 1.02 -0.49
CA PRO A 133 -9.89 1.89 -1.45
C PRO A 133 -10.16 3.27 -0.86
N ALA A 134 -9.98 4.33 -1.69
CA ALA A 134 -10.33 5.69 -1.33
C ALA A 134 -10.68 6.50 -2.59
N MET A 135 -11.98 6.86 -2.72
CA MET A 135 -12.53 7.55 -3.89
C MET A 135 -13.89 8.15 -3.57
N HIS A 136 -14.51 8.84 -4.55
CA HIS A 136 -15.91 9.22 -4.45
C HIS A 136 -16.82 7.99 -4.48
N GLU A 137 -17.93 8.01 -3.75
CA GLU A 137 -18.83 6.85 -3.63
C GLU A 137 -19.40 6.39 -4.98
N SER A 138 -19.74 7.32 -5.87
CA SER A 138 -20.23 6.99 -7.21
C SER A 138 -19.20 6.23 -8.05
N MET A 139 -17.90 6.52 -7.86
CA MET A 139 -16.84 5.75 -8.50
C MET A 139 -16.73 4.35 -7.89
N TYR A 140 -16.86 4.24 -6.57
CA TYR A 140 -16.81 2.96 -5.88
C TYR A 140 -17.99 2.04 -6.29
N LYS A 141 -19.17 2.63 -6.54
CA LYS A 141 -20.35 1.92 -7.03
C LYS A 141 -20.36 1.66 -8.54
N HIS A 142 -19.31 2.07 -9.28
CA HIS A 142 -19.26 1.84 -10.73
C HIS A 142 -19.24 0.34 -11.03
N PRO A 143 -20.15 -0.19 -11.91
CA PRO A 143 -20.29 -1.65 -12.12
C PRO A 143 -18.99 -2.34 -12.50
N ILE A 144 -18.19 -1.73 -13.40
CA ILE A 144 -16.89 -2.30 -13.80
C ILE A 144 -15.90 -2.34 -12.63
N LEU A 145 -15.90 -1.32 -11.76
CA LEU A 145 -15.03 -1.34 -10.60
C LEU A 145 -15.42 -2.45 -9.61
N ILE A 146 -16.72 -2.68 -9.41
CA ILE A 146 -17.21 -3.78 -8.58
C ILE A 146 -16.71 -5.11 -9.13
N GLN A 147 -16.88 -5.37 -10.44
CA GLN A 147 -16.36 -6.57 -11.09
C GLN A 147 -14.82 -6.71 -10.93
N ASN A 148 -14.09 -5.61 -11.05
CA ASN A 148 -12.63 -5.61 -10.84
C ASN A 148 -12.26 -5.97 -9.40
N ILE A 149 -12.99 -5.46 -8.42
CA ILE A 149 -12.81 -5.81 -6.99
C ILE A 149 -13.10 -7.29 -6.76
N GLU A 150 -14.22 -7.81 -7.29
CA GLU A 150 -14.57 -9.23 -7.19
C GLU A 150 -13.49 -10.13 -7.81
N LYS A 151 -12.99 -9.75 -9.01
CA LYS A 151 -11.88 -10.46 -9.65
C LYS A 151 -10.63 -10.47 -8.77
N LEU A 152 -10.25 -9.34 -8.17
CA LEU A 152 -9.11 -9.28 -7.28
C LEU A 152 -9.32 -10.08 -5.99
N HIS A 153 -10.56 -10.15 -5.47
CA HIS A 153 -10.90 -11.06 -4.38
C HIS A 153 -10.69 -12.52 -4.75
N SER A 154 -11.12 -12.94 -5.96
CA SER A 154 -10.89 -14.31 -6.45
C SER A 154 -9.40 -14.65 -6.59
N LEU A 155 -8.56 -13.65 -6.85
CA LEU A 155 -7.09 -13.74 -6.86
C LEU A 155 -6.46 -13.62 -5.45
N LYS A 156 -7.28 -13.68 -4.39
CA LYS A 156 -6.87 -13.63 -2.97
C LYS A 156 -6.26 -12.29 -2.51
N CYS A 157 -6.55 -11.20 -3.21
CA CYS A 157 -6.27 -9.88 -2.69
C CYS A 157 -7.19 -9.56 -1.51
N GLY A 158 -6.63 -8.97 -0.45
CA GLY A 158 -7.40 -8.45 0.68
C GLY A 158 -7.84 -7.01 0.41
N PHE A 159 -9.04 -6.66 0.89
CA PHE A 159 -9.51 -5.27 0.87
C PHE A 159 -9.79 -4.81 2.30
N ILE A 160 -9.39 -3.58 2.62
CA ILE A 160 -9.57 -2.97 3.94
C ILE A 160 -10.43 -1.71 3.75
N GLY A 161 -11.69 -1.77 4.15
CA GLY A 161 -12.66 -0.72 3.85
C GLY A 161 -13.16 -0.80 2.40
N PRO A 162 -13.63 0.33 1.81
CA PRO A 162 -13.68 1.66 2.40
C PRO A 162 -14.78 1.82 3.45
N GLU A 163 -14.79 2.97 4.14
CA GLU A 163 -15.93 3.42 4.93
C GLU A 163 -16.79 4.34 4.06
N LEU A 164 -18.07 4.00 3.92
CA LEU A 164 -19.02 4.80 3.12
C LEU A 164 -19.64 5.86 4.01
N GLU A 165 -19.27 7.11 3.80
CA GLU A 165 -19.72 8.25 4.60
C GLU A 165 -19.71 9.53 3.77
N GLU A 166 -20.74 10.36 3.90
CA GLU A 166 -20.87 11.67 3.23
C GLU A 166 -20.67 11.59 1.70
N GLY A 167 -21.20 10.57 1.04
CA GLY A 167 -21.04 10.37 -0.41
C GLY A 167 -19.62 10.01 -0.85
N LYS A 168 -18.77 9.60 0.08
CA LYS A 168 -17.38 9.21 -0.15
C LYS A 168 -17.13 7.78 0.30
N ALA A 169 -16.33 7.07 -0.44
CA ALA A 169 -15.66 5.85 -0.02
C ALA A 169 -14.33 6.28 0.63
N LYS A 170 -14.40 6.65 1.91
CA LYS A 170 -13.26 7.15 2.68
C LYS A 170 -12.26 6.02 2.95
N ILE A 171 -10.97 6.36 2.99
CA ILE A 171 -9.93 5.42 3.42
C ILE A 171 -10.26 4.90 4.83
N ALA A 172 -10.04 3.59 5.04
CA ALA A 172 -10.21 3.00 6.37
C ALA A 172 -9.31 3.70 7.41
N PRO A 173 -9.72 3.77 8.70
CA PRO A 173 -8.90 4.31 9.78
C PRO A 173 -7.53 3.63 9.84
N VAL A 174 -6.49 4.39 10.20
CA VAL A 174 -5.11 3.89 10.26
C VAL A 174 -5.00 2.67 11.17
N GLU A 175 -5.65 2.71 12.32
CA GLU A 175 -5.67 1.62 13.30
C GLU A 175 -6.26 0.33 12.72
N LYS A 176 -7.33 0.45 11.92
CA LYS A 176 -7.96 -0.69 11.25
C LYS A 176 -7.05 -1.29 10.17
N ILE A 177 -6.36 -0.43 9.42
CA ILE A 177 -5.38 -0.86 8.40
C ILE A 177 -4.26 -1.64 9.08
N VAL A 178 -3.62 -1.05 10.09
CA VAL A 178 -2.49 -1.65 10.80
C VAL A 178 -2.90 -2.95 11.49
N LYS A 179 -4.04 -2.97 12.18
CA LYS A 179 -4.57 -4.18 12.82
C LYS A 179 -4.78 -5.29 11.80
N THR A 180 -5.38 -5.00 10.63
CA THR A 180 -5.60 -6.02 9.59
C THR A 180 -4.29 -6.58 9.06
N VAL A 181 -3.26 -5.74 8.92
CA VAL A 181 -1.92 -6.19 8.52
C VAL A 181 -1.30 -7.09 9.61
N ILE A 182 -1.39 -6.72 10.88
CA ILE A 182 -0.93 -7.53 12.02
C ILE A 182 -1.63 -8.90 12.03
N ASP A 183 -2.96 -8.92 11.94
CA ASP A 183 -3.78 -10.15 11.96
C ASP A 183 -3.41 -11.11 10.81
N LYS A 184 -2.95 -10.57 9.66
CA LYS A 184 -2.48 -11.40 8.54
C LYS A 184 -1.24 -12.23 8.91
N PHE A 185 -0.34 -11.68 9.72
CA PHE A 185 0.87 -12.38 10.14
C PHE A 185 0.64 -13.26 11.38
N ALA A 186 -0.30 -12.93 12.25
CA ALA A 186 -0.66 -13.72 13.42
C ALA A 186 -1.25 -15.10 13.06
N LYS A 187 -2.02 -15.18 11.95
CA LYS A 187 -2.68 -16.42 11.48
C LYS A 187 -1.75 -17.45 10.82
N ARG A 188 -0.45 -17.16 10.74
CA ARG A 188 0.55 -18.08 10.11
C ARG A 188 1.38 -18.89 11.13
N LYS A 189 0.96 -18.91 12.41
CA LYS A 189 1.58 -19.74 13.44
C LYS A 189 0.89 -21.09 13.57
#